data_9f7e51bb1a81f065929e36ae3994ccd3
#
_entry.id   9f7e51bb1a81f065929e36ae3994ccd3
#
_cell.length_a   1.000
_cell.length_b   1.000
_cell.length_c   1.000
_cell.angle_alpha   90.00
_cell.angle_beta   90.00
_cell.angle_gamma   90.00
#
_symmetry.space_group_name_H-M   'P 1'
#
loop_
_entity.id
_entity.type
_entity.pdbx_description
1 polymer ?
#
loop_
_entity_poly.entity_id
_entity_poly.type
_entity_poly.pdbx_seq_one_letter_code
_entity_poly.pdbx_strand_id
1 'polypeptide(L)'
;MTRLVTDPFRAQRGMALVEAAIALPLVLLVLIPVGEITRLFVQYSTLAHHTRSAVRYVAERAISDTTGKPVITSALTTAAQNIVVYGAPMGGGEPVIDGLTIAEVSPPVITAGGNVQLSVTHPYRSLLQLGGRLPGLGFAADLTLEDLPMTVAYTMRPL
;
A
#
# COMPACT_ATOMS: atom_id res chain seq x y z
N MET A 1 -64.39 30.63 -4.78
CA MET A 1 -63.48 30.07 -3.74
C MET A 1 -62.78 28.87 -4.34
N THR A 2 -61.56 29.05 -4.86
CA THR A 2 -60.77 27.97 -5.52
C THR A 2 -59.89 27.36 -4.40
N ARG A 3 -60.21 26.16 -3.98
CA ARG A 3 -59.34 25.37 -3.06
C ARG A 3 -58.08 24.94 -3.81
N LEU A 4 -56.95 25.51 -3.41
CA LEU A 4 -55.65 25.02 -3.81
C LEU A 4 -55.46 23.60 -3.19
N VAL A 5 -55.68 22.57 -3.98
CA VAL A 5 -55.34 21.21 -3.61
C VAL A 5 -53.81 21.12 -3.66
N THR A 6 -53.18 21.27 -2.52
CA THR A 6 -51.74 21.00 -2.40
C THR A 6 -51.53 19.50 -2.54
N ASP A 7 -50.89 19.14 -3.65
CA ASP A 7 -50.57 17.74 -3.98
C ASP A 7 -49.55 17.18 -2.95
N PRO A 8 -49.93 16.27 -2.04
CA PRO A 8 -49.08 15.79 -0.97
C PRO A 8 -47.83 15.05 -1.48
N PHE A 9 -47.89 14.53 -2.68
CA PHE A 9 -46.74 13.85 -3.32
C PHE A 9 -45.62 14.82 -3.74
N ARG A 10 -45.92 16.09 -4.03
CA ARG A 10 -44.87 17.08 -4.31
C ARG A 10 -44.11 17.52 -3.06
N ALA A 11 -44.78 17.63 -1.93
CA ALA A 11 -44.15 17.96 -0.66
C ALA A 11 -43.23 16.81 -0.17
N GLN A 12 -43.64 15.57 -0.35
CA GLN A 12 -42.83 14.40 0.01
C GLN A 12 -41.55 14.29 -0.83
N ARG A 13 -41.64 14.59 -2.14
CA ARG A 13 -40.44 14.60 -3.02
C ARG A 13 -39.44 15.69 -2.61
N GLY A 14 -39.89 16.85 -2.17
CA GLY A 14 -39.01 17.91 -1.65
C GLY A 14 -38.28 17.49 -0.37
N MET A 15 -38.98 16.83 0.55
CA MET A 15 -38.39 16.31 1.80
C MET A 15 -37.31 15.26 1.52
N ALA A 16 -37.58 14.30 0.65
CA ALA A 16 -36.62 13.26 0.25
C ALA A 16 -35.34 13.84 -0.41
N LEU A 17 -35.47 14.92 -1.19
CA LEU A 17 -34.32 15.61 -1.75
C LEU A 17 -33.45 16.28 -0.69
N VAL A 18 -34.05 16.90 0.32
CA VAL A 18 -33.31 17.51 1.45
C VAL A 18 -32.63 16.45 2.27
N GLU A 19 -33.29 15.33 2.56
CA GLU A 19 -32.71 14.18 3.26
C GLU A 19 -31.52 13.60 2.49
N ALA A 20 -31.67 13.37 1.17
CA ALA A 20 -30.58 12.91 0.33
C ALA A 20 -29.41 13.90 0.26
N ALA A 21 -29.69 15.21 0.23
CA ALA A 21 -28.66 16.23 0.21
C ALA A 21 -27.82 16.28 1.50
N ILE A 22 -28.39 15.85 2.62
CA ILE A 22 -27.67 15.74 3.90
C ILE A 22 -27.00 14.36 4.02
N ALA A 23 -27.68 13.28 3.65
CA ALA A 23 -27.20 11.92 3.81
C ALA A 23 -26.02 11.63 2.86
N LEU A 24 -26.05 12.12 1.60
CA LEU A 24 -25.02 11.82 0.61
C LEU A 24 -23.62 12.28 1.02
N PRO A 25 -23.39 13.50 1.52
CA PRO A 25 -22.08 13.91 2.04
C PRO A 25 -21.60 13.06 3.21
N LEU A 26 -22.49 12.66 4.13
CA LEU A 26 -22.12 11.80 5.26
C LEU A 26 -21.70 10.40 4.79
N VAL A 27 -22.41 9.82 3.83
CA VAL A 27 -22.04 8.54 3.23
C VAL A 27 -20.68 8.62 2.53
N LEU A 28 -20.44 9.65 1.72
CA LEU A 28 -19.17 9.88 1.05
C LEU A 28 -18.01 10.04 2.04
N LEU A 29 -18.26 10.75 3.14
CA LEU A 29 -17.28 10.95 4.20
C LEU A 29 -16.82 9.65 4.84
N VAL A 30 -17.67 8.63 4.91
CA VAL A 30 -17.30 7.29 5.40
C VAL A 30 -16.68 6.43 4.32
N LEU A 31 -17.17 6.51 3.09
CA LEU A 31 -16.69 5.68 1.97
C LEU A 31 -15.25 6.02 1.56
N ILE A 32 -14.89 7.30 1.58
CA ILE A 32 -13.56 7.76 1.17
C ILE A 32 -12.44 7.14 2.03
N PRO A 33 -12.47 7.24 3.37
CA PRO A 33 -11.47 6.60 4.22
C PRO A 33 -11.41 5.07 4.07
N VAL A 34 -12.56 4.41 3.89
CA VAL A 34 -12.62 2.97 3.65
C VAL A 34 -11.87 2.59 2.37
N GLY A 35 -12.04 3.37 1.30
CA GLY A 35 -11.32 3.19 0.04
C GLY A 35 -9.81 3.34 0.21
N GLU A 36 -9.37 4.36 0.94
CA GLU A 36 -7.94 4.61 1.22
C GLU A 36 -7.31 3.48 2.04
N ILE A 37 -7.98 3.02 3.10
CA ILE A 37 -7.49 1.90 3.92
C ILE A 37 -7.39 0.61 3.08
N THR A 38 -8.37 0.36 2.22
CA THR A 38 -8.35 -0.79 1.32
C THR A 38 -7.16 -0.73 0.37
N ARG A 39 -6.88 0.44 -0.21
CA ARG A 39 -5.73 0.65 -1.08
C ARG A 39 -4.40 0.45 -0.35
N LEU A 40 -4.26 1.02 0.84
CA LEU A 40 -3.08 0.82 1.70
C LEU A 40 -2.84 -0.67 1.95
N PHE A 41 -3.89 -1.42 2.29
CA PHE A 41 -3.78 -2.86 2.53
C PHE A 41 -3.36 -3.63 1.28
N VAL A 42 -3.90 -3.28 0.11
CA VAL A 42 -3.50 -3.90 -1.17
C VAL A 42 -2.03 -3.61 -1.48
N GLN A 43 -1.57 -2.37 -1.32
CA GLN A 43 -0.16 -2.02 -1.55
C GLN A 43 0.76 -2.75 -0.56
N TYR A 44 0.40 -2.79 0.72
CA TYR A 44 1.16 -3.53 1.72
C TYR A 44 1.26 -5.02 1.40
N SER A 45 0.15 -5.65 1.00
CA SER A 45 0.13 -7.08 0.64
C SER A 45 0.97 -7.36 -0.61
N THR A 46 0.94 -6.47 -1.60
CA THR A 46 1.78 -6.55 -2.80
C THR A 46 3.26 -6.45 -2.43
N LEU A 47 3.63 -5.46 -1.61
CA LEU A 47 5.00 -5.28 -1.13
C LEU A 47 5.50 -6.51 -0.37
N ALA A 48 4.67 -7.06 0.53
CA ALA A 48 4.97 -8.26 1.29
C ALA A 48 5.17 -9.48 0.39
N HIS A 49 4.34 -9.65 -0.64
CA HIS A 49 4.44 -10.74 -1.59
C HIS A 49 5.76 -10.68 -2.39
N HIS A 50 6.10 -9.52 -2.94
CA HIS A 50 7.33 -9.35 -3.73
C HIS A 50 8.59 -9.45 -2.86
N THR A 51 8.57 -8.91 -1.65
CA THR A 51 9.67 -9.03 -0.69
C THR A 51 9.92 -10.51 -0.33
N ARG A 52 8.86 -11.28 -0.07
CA ARG A 52 8.96 -12.71 0.21
C ARG A 52 9.54 -13.48 -0.99
N SER A 53 9.10 -13.15 -2.21
CA SER A 53 9.59 -13.76 -3.44
C SER A 53 11.08 -13.46 -3.65
N ALA A 54 11.51 -12.23 -3.38
CA ALA A 54 12.91 -11.81 -3.47
C ALA A 54 13.80 -12.56 -2.48
N VAL A 55 13.38 -12.64 -1.21
CA VAL A 55 14.14 -13.39 -0.18
C VAL A 55 14.27 -14.86 -0.56
N ARG A 56 13.19 -15.47 -1.04
CA ARG A 56 13.21 -16.86 -1.52
C ARG A 56 14.17 -17.04 -2.68
N TYR A 57 14.14 -16.14 -3.66
CA TYR A 57 15.05 -16.19 -4.82
C TYR A 57 16.53 -16.15 -4.39
N VAL A 58 16.86 -15.28 -3.42
CA VAL A 58 18.22 -15.20 -2.86
C VAL A 58 18.55 -16.45 -2.07
N ALA A 59 17.64 -16.92 -1.21
CA ALA A 59 17.86 -18.10 -0.35
C ALA A 59 18.16 -19.36 -1.15
N GLU A 60 17.49 -19.54 -2.30
CA GLU A 60 17.70 -20.69 -3.22
C GLU A 60 19.06 -20.64 -3.95
N ARG A 61 19.70 -19.46 -4.04
CA ARG A 61 20.92 -19.23 -4.82
C ARG A 61 22.11 -18.73 -4.02
N ALA A 62 21.90 -18.50 -2.72
CA ALA A 62 22.94 -17.94 -1.86
C ALA A 62 24.01 -18.97 -1.47
N ILE A 63 23.70 -20.28 -1.52
CA ILE A 63 24.68 -21.31 -1.13
C ILE A 63 25.75 -21.44 -2.21
N SER A 64 27.00 -21.23 -1.81
CA SER A 64 28.15 -21.45 -2.68
C SER A 64 28.44 -22.94 -2.82
N ASP A 65 28.44 -23.45 -4.05
CA ASP A 65 28.78 -24.85 -4.34
C ASP A 65 30.19 -25.26 -3.86
N THR A 66 31.09 -24.27 -3.73
CA THR A 66 32.47 -24.51 -3.34
C THR A 66 32.66 -24.58 -1.81
N THR A 67 31.92 -23.80 -1.05
CA THR A 67 32.16 -23.66 0.39
C THR A 67 30.99 -24.15 1.26
N GLY A 68 29.81 -24.39 0.65
CA GLY A 68 28.59 -24.74 1.37
C GLY A 68 28.07 -23.61 2.30
N LYS A 69 28.69 -22.45 2.24
CA LYS A 69 28.29 -21.27 3.06
C LYS A 69 27.47 -20.30 2.25
N PRO A 70 26.51 -19.61 2.86
CA PRO A 70 25.72 -18.61 2.16
C PRO A 70 26.60 -17.41 1.79
N VAL A 71 26.57 -17.03 0.50
CA VAL A 71 27.29 -15.88 -0.06
C VAL A 71 26.32 -15.07 -0.91
N ILE A 72 26.21 -13.77 -0.63
CA ILE A 72 25.39 -12.86 -1.43
C ILE A 72 26.30 -12.10 -2.38
N THR A 73 26.11 -12.34 -3.67
CA THR A 73 26.84 -11.63 -4.74
C THR A 73 26.12 -10.34 -5.11
N SER A 74 26.83 -9.42 -5.76
CA SER A 74 26.22 -8.18 -6.28
C SER A 74 25.08 -8.47 -7.27
N ALA A 75 25.23 -9.50 -8.09
CA ALA A 75 24.19 -9.95 -9.02
C ALA A 75 22.91 -10.41 -8.28
N LEU A 76 23.06 -11.18 -7.19
CA LEU A 76 21.92 -11.59 -6.36
C LEU A 76 21.25 -10.40 -5.66
N THR A 77 22.04 -9.43 -5.21
CA THR A 77 21.51 -8.19 -4.62
C THR A 77 20.68 -7.42 -5.62
N THR A 78 21.20 -7.18 -6.82
CA THR A 78 20.48 -6.49 -7.88
C THR A 78 19.20 -7.23 -8.28
N ALA A 79 19.28 -8.56 -8.44
CA ALA A 79 18.12 -9.38 -8.78
C ALA A 79 17.05 -9.33 -7.69
N ALA A 80 17.45 -9.38 -6.41
CA ALA A 80 16.51 -9.28 -5.28
C ALA A 80 15.78 -7.92 -5.25
N GLN A 81 16.53 -6.83 -5.41
CA GLN A 81 15.96 -5.48 -5.46
C GLN A 81 15.02 -5.33 -6.66
N ASN A 82 15.40 -5.85 -7.83
CA ASN A 82 14.55 -5.83 -9.02
C ASN A 82 13.24 -6.63 -8.81
N ILE A 83 13.29 -7.80 -8.15
CA ILE A 83 12.08 -8.57 -7.84
C ILE A 83 11.13 -7.79 -6.95
N VAL A 84 11.64 -7.06 -5.96
CA VAL A 84 10.80 -6.23 -5.08
C VAL A 84 10.15 -5.09 -5.87
N VAL A 85 10.92 -4.41 -6.71
CA VAL A 85 10.44 -3.19 -7.40
C VAL A 85 9.65 -3.52 -8.67
N TYR A 86 10.11 -4.49 -9.47
CA TYR A 86 9.56 -4.76 -10.81
C TYR A 86 8.89 -6.14 -10.93
N GLY A 87 8.95 -6.97 -9.89
CA GLY A 87 8.41 -8.33 -9.92
C GLY A 87 9.25 -9.35 -10.69
N ALA A 88 10.39 -8.95 -11.27
CA ALA A 88 11.25 -9.79 -12.10
C ALA A 88 12.74 -9.58 -11.77
N PRO A 89 13.60 -10.66 -11.78
CA PRO A 89 15.02 -10.55 -11.41
C PRO A 89 15.85 -9.70 -12.37
N MET A 90 15.44 -9.61 -13.64
CA MET A 90 16.13 -8.81 -14.66
C MET A 90 15.79 -7.32 -14.56
N GLY A 91 14.76 -6.99 -13.77
CA GLY A 91 14.24 -5.62 -13.72
C GLY A 91 13.53 -5.21 -15.00
N GLY A 92 13.20 -3.93 -15.10
CA GLY A 92 12.53 -3.33 -16.26
C GLY A 92 11.01 -3.37 -16.17
N GLY A 93 10.36 -2.42 -16.83
CA GLY A 93 8.93 -2.20 -16.74
C GLY A 93 8.57 -1.17 -15.66
N GLU A 94 7.27 -1.09 -15.36
CA GLU A 94 6.76 -0.21 -14.31
C GLU A 94 6.94 -0.87 -12.93
N PRO A 95 7.20 -0.07 -11.88
CA PRO A 95 7.22 -0.58 -10.52
C PRO A 95 5.87 -1.21 -10.13
N VAL A 96 5.90 -2.29 -9.34
CA VAL A 96 4.70 -3.00 -8.87
C VAL A 96 3.83 -2.13 -7.94
N ILE A 97 4.43 -1.11 -7.36
CA ILE A 97 3.77 -0.05 -6.59
C ILE A 97 4.26 1.27 -7.14
N ASP A 98 3.33 2.18 -7.39
CA ASP A 98 3.65 3.50 -7.92
C ASP A 98 4.61 4.28 -6.99
N GLY A 99 5.71 4.77 -7.55
CA GLY A 99 6.74 5.50 -6.83
C GLY A 99 7.74 4.65 -6.04
N LEU A 100 7.61 3.31 -6.02
CA LEU A 100 8.58 2.42 -5.37
C LEU A 100 9.91 2.43 -6.15
N THR A 101 11.01 2.66 -5.43
CA THR A 101 12.35 2.75 -6.00
C THR A 101 13.30 1.71 -5.42
N ILE A 102 14.36 1.39 -6.16
CA ILE A 102 15.42 0.45 -5.70
C ILE A 102 16.10 0.96 -4.41
N ALA A 103 16.20 2.28 -4.23
CA ALA A 103 16.83 2.88 -3.05
C ALA A 103 16.07 2.58 -1.74
N GLU A 104 14.77 2.29 -1.81
CA GLU A 104 13.92 1.94 -0.67
C GLU A 104 14.03 0.47 -0.27
N VAL A 105 14.70 -0.33 -1.09
CA VAL A 105 14.91 -1.76 -0.84
C VAL A 105 16.33 -1.97 -0.31
N SER A 106 16.42 -2.37 0.96
CA SER A 106 17.73 -2.70 1.56
C SER A 106 18.37 -3.88 0.82
N PRO A 107 19.70 -3.88 0.65
CA PRO A 107 20.38 -5.06 0.14
C PRO A 107 20.13 -6.27 1.05
N PRO A 108 19.98 -7.49 0.49
CA PRO A 108 19.84 -8.69 1.30
C PRO A 108 21.11 -8.92 2.13
N VAL A 109 20.94 -9.32 3.39
CA VAL A 109 22.02 -9.57 4.34
C VAL A 109 21.93 -10.97 4.92
N ILE A 110 23.08 -11.53 5.31
CA ILE A 110 23.12 -12.79 6.04
C ILE A 110 23.15 -12.45 7.53
N THR A 111 22.13 -12.90 8.25
CA THR A 111 22.04 -12.73 9.71
C THR A 111 23.05 -13.60 10.44
N ALA A 112 23.30 -13.33 11.73
CA ALA A 112 24.17 -14.14 12.58
C ALA A 112 23.76 -15.63 12.63
N GLY A 113 22.48 -15.94 12.41
CA GLY A 113 21.96 -17.30 12.30
C GLY A 113 22.11 -17.94 10.92
N GLY A 114 22.82 -17.30 9.97
CA GLY A 114 23.01 -17.80 8.61
C GLY A 114 21.80 -17.66 7.70
N ASN A 115 20.77 -16.94 8.12
CA ASN A 115 19.56 -16.73 7.32
C ASN A 115 19.70 -15.49 6.43
N VAL A 116 19.07 -15.52 5.28
CA VAL A 116 18.95 -14.35 4.38
C VAL A 116 17.80 -13.46 4.87
N GLN A 117 18.09 -12.19 5.07
CA GLN A 117 17.09 -11.16 5.42
C GLN A 117 17.10 -10.04 4.39
N LEU A 118 15.92 -9.56 4.05
CA LEU A 118 15.71 -8.40 3.19
C LEU A 118 14.57 -7.57 3.77
N SER A 119 14.74 -6.25 3.75
CA SER A 119 13.71 -5.31 4.17
C SER A 119 13.49 -4.23 3.12
N VAL A 120 12.27 -3.72 3.09
CA VAL A 120 11.86 -2.61 2.24
C VAL A 120 11.01 -1.66 3.06
N THR A 121 11.20 -0.38 2.85
CA THR A 121 10.39 0.68 3.47
C THR A 121 9.96 1.65 2.39
N HIS A 122 8.66 1.73 2.16
CA HIS A 122 8.05 2.61 1.17
C HIS A 122 6.96 3.45 1.83
N PRO A 123 6.97 4.80 1.67
CA PRO A 123 5.93 5.66 2.22
C PRO A 123 4.63 5.47 1.43
N TYR A 124 3.53 5.27 2.14
CA TYR A 124 2.20 5.25 1.52
C TYR A 124 1.85 6.63 1.01
N ARG A 125 1.43 6.72 -0.25
CA ARG A 125 0.92 7.95 -0.85
C ARG A 125 -0.60 7.84 -1.04
N SER A 126 -1.34 8.69 -0.33
CA SER A 126 -2.78 8.81 -0.49
C SER A 126 -3.13 9.30 -1.90
N LEU A 127 -4.17 8.71 -2.52
CA LEU A 127 -4.73 9.21 -3.79
C LEU A 127 -5.41 10.57 -3.62
N LEU A 128 -6.10 10.69 -2.49
CA LEU A 128 -6.74 11.91 -2.12
C LEU A 128 -5.70 12.74 -1.37
N GLN A 129 -4.96 13.57 -2.06
CA GLN A 129 -4.10 14.60 -1.45
C GLN A 129 -4.96 15.64 -0.71
N LEU A 130 -5.90 15.15 0.09
CA LEU A 130 -6.76 15.96 0.95
C LEU A 130 -5.97 16.50 2.14
N GLY A 131 -4.65 16.75 1.93
CA GLY A 131 -3.77 17.46 2.86
C GLY A 131 -4.08 17.22 4.33
N GLY A 132 -4.16 15.96 4.78
CA GLY A 132 -4.37 15.62 6.19
C GLY A 132 -5.58 16.24 6.92
N ARG A 133 -6.38 17.05 6.25
CA ARG A 133 -7.54 17.71 6.81
C ARG A 133 -8.78 17.33 6.04
N LEU A 134 -9.64 16.55 6.65
CA LEU A 134 -11.04 16.47 6.21
C LEU A 134 -11.69 17.84 6.50
N PRO A 135 -11.87 18.71 5.49
CA PRO A 135 -12.43 20.02 5.74
C PRO A 135 -13.88 19.87 6.17
N GLY A 136 -14.20 20.33 7.35
CA GLY A 136 -15.58 20.50 7.81
C GLY A 136 -16.04 19.66 8.99
N LEU A 137 -15.21 18.79 9.58
CA LEU A 137 -15.65 17.94 10.69
C LEU A 137 -15.26 18.45 12.09
N GLY A 138 -14.54 19.56 12.23
CA GLY A 138 -14.23 20.14 13.54
C GLY A 138 -13.47 19.22 14.51
N PHE A 139 -13.12 18.01 14.08
CA PHE A 139 -12.29 17.09 14.83
C PHE A 139 -10.84 17.31 14.39
N ALA A 140 -10.03 17.80 15.31
CA ALA A 140 -8.58 17.86 15.18
C ALA A 140 -8.00 16.43 15.29
N ALA A 141 -8.36 15.56 14.38
CA ALA A 141 -7.63 14.34 14.12
C ALA A 141 -6.76 14.61 12.90
N ASP A 142 -5.51 14.96 13.13
CA ASP A 142 -4.45 14.92 12.14
C ASP A 142 -4.19 13.46 11.75
N LEU A 143 -5.17 12.83 11.14
CA LEU A 143 -5.01 11.52 10.50
C LEU A 143 -4.36 11.76 9.14
N THR A 144 -3.11 12.13 9.16
CA THR A 144 -2.26 12.14 7.98
C THR A 144 -1.91 10.69 7.65
N LEU A 145 -2.65 10.09 6.72
CA LEU A 145 -2.24 8.82 6.08
C LEU A 145 -1.10 9.08 5.08
N GLU A 146 -0.72 10.33 4.90
CA GLU A 146 0.37 10.74 4.03
C GLU A 146 1.70 10.40 4.70
N ASP A 147 2.61 9.79 3.94
CA ASP A 147 3.94 9.35 4.40
C ASP A 147 3.96 8.26 5.49
N LEU A 148 2.86 7.50 5.65
CA LEU A 148 2.87 6.35 6.54
C LEU A 148 3.89 5.31 6.04
N PRO A 149 4.98 5.03 6.79
CA PRO A 149 6.01 4.10 6.33
C PRO A 149 5.47 2.66 6.34
N MET A 150 5.31 2.08 5.17
CA MET A 150 5.05 0.65 5.01
C MET A 150 6.39 -0.09 5.04
N THR A 151 6.70 -0.70 6.17
CA THR A 151 7.93 -1.49 6.32
C THR A 151 7.60 -2.96 6.31
N VAL A 152 8.29 -3.70 5.44
CA VAL A 152 8.19 -5.16 5.32
C VAL A 152 9.59 -5.76 5.41
N ALA A 153 9.76 -6.76 6.26
CA ALA A 153 11.00 -7.51 6.37
C ALA A 153 10.71 -9.00 6.39
N TYR A 154 11.45 -9.76 5.61
CA TYR A 154 11.38 -11.21 5.60
C TYR A 154 12.76 -11.82 5.83
N THR A 155 12.75 -12.95 6.54
CA THR A 155 13.96 -13.74 6.81
C THR A 155 13.68 -15.17 6.40
N MET A 156 14.60 -15.80 5.65
CA MET A 156 14.49 -17.17 5.20
C MET A 156 15.82 -17.88 5.31
N ARG A 157 15.79 -19.17 5.63
CA ARG A 157 16.97 -20.02 5.66
C ARG A 157 17.39 -20.33 4.22
N PRO A 158 18.70 -20.25 3.88
CA PRO A 158 19.21 -20.73 2.61
C PRO A 158 18.96 -22.24 2.46
N LEU A 159 18.67 -22.68 1.25
CA LEU A 159 18.34 -24.06 0.94
C LEU A 159 19.56 -24.77 0.34
#